data_96ffbe300f9ad3a91c88c919d570b1e7
#
_entry.id   96ffbe300f9ad3a91c88c919d570b1e7
#
_cell.length_a   1.000
_cell.length_b   1.000
_cell.length_c   1.000
_cell.angle_alpha   90.00
_cell.angle_beta   90.00
_cell.angle_gamma   90.00
#
_symmetry.space_group_name_H-M   'P 1'
#
loop_
_entity.id
_entity.type
_entity.pdbx_description
1 polymer ?
#
loop_
_entity_poly.entity_id
_entity_poly.type
_entity_poly.pdbx_seq_one_letter_code
_entity_poly.pdbx_strand_id
1 'polypeptide(L)'
;MSQTPSEVPDLTQLLPKRALLCGVHLPDEDEVGFQESLGELTRLAETLGMKVDGQVTQKRGSFDSSAYLGPGKLEDLAELAKKDEQPTAILIDHEVSPSQARNIQKATGAEIVLDRTAVILEIFHRHAKSRQAKLQVEMVRLEYMAPRLRETQGLTDRQRGGIGGKGAGESQIELDRRKLRDRIAELRDEIVALDREHKTRSSRRQGLRRVALCGYTNAGKSTLFRSLTGADVYVADKLFATLDTTVR
;
A
#
# COMPACT_ATOMS: atom_id res chain seq x y z
N MET A 1 21.63 8.13 -24.98
CA MET A 1 21.47 7.43 -23.68
C MET A 1 20.24 8.03 -23.01
N SER A 2 19.07 7.42 -23.24
CA SER A 2 17.78 7.87 -22.67
C SER A 2 17.72 7.42 -21.22
N GLN A 3 17.79 8.40 -20.31
CA GLN A 3 17.48 8.16 -18.89
C GLN A 3 15.99 7.82 -18.81
N THR A 4 15.69 6.59 -18.45
CA THR A 4 14.36 6.16 -18.00
C THR A 4 13.86 7.09 -16.90
N PRO A 5 12.57 7.48 -16.92
CA PRO A 5 11.99 8.30 -15.82
C PRO A 5 12.21 7.57 -14.50
N SER A 6 12.56 8.33 -13.46
CA SER A 6 12.81 7.82 -12.11
C SER A 6 11.72 6.84 -11.70
N GLU A 7 12.07 5.56 -11.65
CA GLU A 7 11.23 4.53 -11.08
C GLU A 7 10.80 4.96 -9.66
N VAL A 8 9.51 4.87 -9.39
CA VAL A 8 9.02 4.98 -8.01
C VAL A 8 9.82 3.96 -7.21
N PRO A 9 10.51 4.35 -6.13
CA PRO A 9 11.38 3.44 -5.41
C PRO A 9 10.66 2.13 -5.13
N ASP A 10 11.28 1.03 -5.53
CA ASP A 10 10.79 -0.30 -5.20
C ASP A 10 10.98 -0.51 -3.69
N LEU A 11 9.95 -0.18 -2.93
CA LEU A 11 9.93 -0.35 -1.48
C LEU A 11 10.15 -1.80 -1.05
N THR A 12 9.97 -2.77 -1.96
CA THR A 12 10.05 -4.19 -1.65
C THR A 12 11.40 -4.65 -1.16
N GLN A 13 12.49 -4.02 -1.63
CA GLN A 13 13.86 -4.37 -1.22
C GLN A 13 14.29 -3.64 0.06
N LEU A 14 13.51 -2.63 0.49
CA LEU A 14 13.83 -1.72 1.58
C LEU A 14 12.93 -1.90 2.81
N LEU A 15 11.91 -2.78 2.75
CA LEU A 15 11.03 -2.95 3.91
C LEU A 15 11.75 -3.59 5.08
N PRO A 16 11.65 -3.01 6.29
CA PRO A 16 12.18 -3.60 7.50
C PRO A 16 11.59 -5.00 7.74
N LYS A 17 12.39 -5.88 8.32
CA LYS A 17 11.90 -7.22 8.72
C LYS A 17 11.06 -7.21 9.99
N ARG A 18 11.17 -6.14 10.76
CA ARG A 18 10.45 -5.93 12.02
C ARG A 18 9.30 -4.97 11.82
N ALA A 19 8.14 -5.27 12.40
CA ALA A 19 6.97 -4.40 12.37
C ALA A 19 6.34 -4.27 13.75
N LEU A 20 5.77 -3.10 14.03
CA LEU A 20 4.89 -2.84 15.16
C LEU A 20 3.52 -2.44 14.64
N LEU A 21 2.47 -2.99 15.22
CA LEU A 21 1.09 -2.65 14.86
C LEU A 21 0.57 -1.49 15.69
N CYS A 22 -0.30 -0.70 15.06
CA CYS A 22 -0.89 0.46 15.67
C CYS A 22 -2.39 0.51 15.33
N GLY A 23 -3.26 0.48 16.35
CA GLY A 23 -4.70 0.48 16.18
C GLY A 23 -5.41 1.42 17.16
N VAL A 24 -6.46 2.08 16.69
CA VAL A 24 -7.38 2.85 17.54
C VAL A 24 -8.76 2.23 17.44
N HIS A 25 -9.24 1.72 18.55
CA HIS A 25 -10.59 1.16 18.68
C HIS A 25 -11.60 2.31 18.87
N LEU A 26 -12.48 2.46 17.90
CA LEU A 26 -13.55 3.46 17.91
C LEU A 26 -14.82 2.93 18.60
N PRO A 27 -15.72 3.82 19.09
CA PRO A 27 -16.90 3.41 19.84
C PRO A 27 -17.94 2.63 19.03
N ASP A 28 -17.97 2.80 17.73
CA ASP A 28 -18.87 2.15 16.77
C ASP A 28 -18.36 0.79 16.29
N GLU A 29 -17.17 0.39 16.68
CA GLU A 29 -16.54 -0.88 16.38
C GLU A 29 -16.64 -1.82 17.59
N ASP A 30 -17.01 -3.08 17.38
CA ASP A 30 -16.99 -4.06 18.46
C ASP A 30 -15.56 -4.56 18.75
N GLU A 31 -15.33 -5.05 19.95
CA GLU A 31 -14.01 -5.52 20.37
C GLU A 31 -13.53 -6.71 19.54
N VAL A 32 -14.46 -7.58 19.10
CA VAL A 32 -14.13 -8.77 18.31
C VAL A 32 -13.66 -8.35 16.92
N GLY A 33 -14.43 -7.48 16.26
CA GLY A 33 -14.06 -6.93 14.94
C GLY A 33 -12.73 -6.20 14.97
N PHE A 34 -12.48 -5.40 16.00
CA PHE A 34 -11.18 -4.72 16.17
C PHE A 34 -10.01 -5.71 16.29
N GLN A 35 -10.16 -6.76 17.11
CA GLN A 35 -9.11 -7.78 17.24
C GLN A 35 -8.91 -8.60 15.95
N GLU A 36 -10.00 -8.90 15.23
CA GLU A 36 -9.93 -9.57 13.93
C GLU A 36 -9.19 -8.70 12.89
N SER A 37 -9.46 -7.39 12.89
CA SER A 37 -8.78 -6.41 12.02
C SER A 37 -7.27 -6.38 12.26
N LEU A 38 -6.84 -6.29 13.53
CA LEU A 38 -5.42 -6.35 13.88
C LEU A 38 -4.79 -7.71 13.52
N GLY A 39 -5.53 -8.80 13.72
CA GLY A 39 -5.09 -10.14 13.31
C GLY A 39 -4.93 -10.26 11.79
N GLU A 40 -5.80 -9.63 11.00
CA GLU A 40 -5.64 -9.55 9.55
C GLU A 40 -4.41 -8.71 9.16
N LEU A 41 -4.21 -7.55 9.79
CA LEU A 41 -3.03 -6.71 9.54
C LEU A 41 -1.72 -7.45 9.87
N THR A 42 -1.72 -8.29 10.91
CA THR A 42 -0.59 -9.18 11.23
C THR A 42 -0.30 -10.14 10.07
N ARG A 43 -1.32 -10.83 9.55
CA ARG A 43 -1.16 -11.75 8.41
C ARG A 43 -0.71 -11.03 7.12
N LEU A 44 -1.14 -9.78 6.92
CA LEU A 44 -0.67 -8.94 5.82
C LEU A 44 0.83 -8.63 5.97
N ALA A 45 1.27 -8.25 7.17
CA ALA A 45 2.69 -8.02 7.47
C ALA A 45 3.54 -9.27 7.22
N GLU A 46 3.10 -10.43 7.68
CA GLU A 46 3.75 -11.73 7.44
C GLU A 46 3.84 -12.07 5.95
N THR A 47 2.81 -11.73 5.17
CA THR A 47 2.82 -11.90 3.71
C THR A 47 3.93 -11.08 3.05
N LEU A 48 4.25 -9.90 3.60
CA LEU A 48 5.39 -9.06 3.20
C LEU A 48 6.73 -9.54 3.75
N GLY A 49 6.75 -10.59 4.59
CA GLY A 49 7.96 -11.11 5.22
C GLY A 49 8.40 -10.31 6.45
N MET A 50 7.51 -9.50 7.01
CA MET A 50 7.76 -8.79 8.27
C MET A 50 7.33 -9.66 9.46
N LYS A 51 8.07 -9.57 10.56
CA LYS A 51 7.70 -10.14 11.85
C LYS A 51 7.07 -9.05 12.72
N VAL A 52 5.89 -9.30 13.24
CA VAL A 52 5.23 -8.39 14.18
C VAL A 52 5.75 -8.68 15.59
N ASP A 53 6.47 -7.73 16.18
CA ASP A 53 7.11 -7.87 17.50
C ASP A 53 6.30 -7.20 18.63
N GLY A 54 5.23 -6.49 18.28
CA GLY A 54 4.35 -5.87 19.27
C GLY A 54 3.24 -5.04 18.64
N GLN A 55 2.34 -4.60 19.49
CA GLN A 55 1.23 -3.74 19.10
C GLN A 55 0.94 -2.67 20.15
N VAL A 56 0.53 -1.50 19.69
CA VAL A 56 0.02 -0.42 20.53
C VAL A 56 -1.40 -0.10 20.12
N THR A 57 -2.33 -0.25 21.04
CA THR A 57 -3.75 0.02 20.83
C THR A 57 -4.27 1.06 21.78
N GLN A 58 -5.30 1.80 21.36
CA GLN A 58 -5.93 2.84 22.16
C GLN A 58 -7.43 2.88 21.89
N LYS A 59 -8.26 2.96 22.95
CA LYS A 59 -9.70 3.27 22.82
C LYS A 59 -9.89 4.78 22.81
N ARG A 60 -10.55 5.30 21.78
CA ARG A 60 -10.82 6.74 21.64
C ARG A 60 -12.15 6.99 20.91
N GLY A 61 -12.74 8.16 21.14
CA GLY A 61 -13.92 8.62 20.40
C GLY A 61 -13.62 9.04 18.95
N SER A 62 -12.35 9.34 18.63
CA SER A 62 -11.90 9.70 17.28
C SER A 62 -10.38 9.56 17.19
N PHE A 63 -9.86 9.48 15.96
CA PHE A 63 -8.42 9.53 15.71
C PHE A 63 -7.83 10.89 16.12
N ASP A 64 -6.58 10.88 16.57
CA ASP A 64 -5.86 12.11 16.78
C ASP A 64 -5.53 12.76 15.43
N SER A 65 -5.81 14.06 15.32
CA SER A 65 -5.63 14.78 14.06
C SER A 65 -4.18 14.92 13.64
N SER A 66 -3.25 14.91 14.59
CA SER A 66 -1.82 15.11 14.32
C SER A 66 -1.05 13.80 14.11
N ALA A 67 -1.35 12.75 14.88
CA ALA A 67 -0.54 11.53 14.92
C ALA A 67 -1.35 10.23 15.02
N TYR A 68 -2.68 10.24 14.73
CA TYR A 68 -3.55 9.09 14.80
C TYR A 68 -3.77 8.56 16.24
N LEU A 69 -2.69 8.35 17.01
CA LEU A 69 -2.69 8.03 18.44
C LEU A 69 -2.62 9.30 19.28
N GLY A 70 -3.14 9.24 20.51
CA GLY A 70 -2.88 10.28 21.49
C GLY A 70 -1.42 10.30 21.95
N PRO A 71 -0.95 11.43 22.53
CA PRO A 71 0.47 11.64 22.81
C PRO A 71 1.11 10.55 23.69
N GLY A 72 0.47 10.12 24.76
CA GLY A 72 1.04 9.06 25.63
C GLY A 72 1.18 7.73 24.91
N LYS A 73 0.22 7.34 24.05
CA LYS A 73 0.35 6.10 23.27
C LYS A 73 1.35 6.22 22.14
N LEU A 74 1.58 7.42 21.63
CA LEU A 74 2.64 7.68 20.68
C LEU A 74 4.03 7.55 21.34
N GLU A 75 4.16 7.94 22.60
CA GLU A 75 5.38 7.71 23.41
C GLU A 75 5.61 6.21 23.64
N ASP A 76 4.59 5.46 24.06
CA ASP A 76 4.67 3.99 24.20
C ASP A 76 5.16 3.33 22.89
N LEU A 77 4.62 3.77 21.74
CA LEU A 77 5.01 3.27 20.42
C LEU A 77 6.47 3.62 20.09
N ALA A 78 6.90 4.84 20.46
CA ALA A 78 8.27 5.28 20.25
C ALA A 78 9.29 4.50 21.11
N GLU A 79 8.94 4.17 22.34
CA GLU A 79 9.76 3.32 23.22
C GLU A 79 9.90 1.90 22.66
N LEU A 80 8.78 1.31 22.20
CA LEU A 80 8.81 -0.02 21.56
C LEU A 80 9.63 -0.03 20.26
N ALA A 81 9.54 1.02 19.46
CA ALA A 81 10.28 1.12 18.21
C ALA A 81 11.79 1.21 18.43
N LYS A 82 12.23 1.85 19.52
CA LYS A 82 13.65 2.04 19.89
C LYS A 82 14.27 0.87 20.65
N LYS A 83 13.44 -0.06 21.14
CA LYS A 83 13.89 -1.15 22.03
C LYS A 83 15.00 -2.04 21.45
N ASP A 84 14.98 -2.21 20.12
CA ASP A 84 15.94 -3.10 19.45
C ASP A 84 16.58 -2.31 18.31
N GLU A 85 17.56 -1.64 18.34
CA GLU A 85 18.30 -0.84 17.34
C GLU A 85 18.15 -1.27 15.85
N GLN A 86 17.08 -2.02 15.54
CA GLN A 86 16.77 -2.55 14.21
C GLN A 86 15.77 -1.65 13.47
N PRO A 87 15.95 -1.52 12.15
CA PRO A 87 14.96 -0.84 11.31
C PRO A 87 13.55 -1.40 11.55
N THR A 88 12.59 -0.53 11.84
CA THR A 88 11.23 -0.91 12.22
C THR A 88 10.22 -0.26 11.30
N ALA A 89 9.24 -1.03 10.84
CA ALA A 89 8.03 -0.53 10.21
C ALA A 89 6.93 -0.31 11.24
N ILE A 90 6.19 0.79 11.14
CA ILE A 90 4.93 0.98 11.87
C ILE A 90 3.78 0.72 10.90
N LEU A 91 2.92 -0.23 11.25
CA LEU A 91 1.74 -0.59 10.46
C LEU A 91 0.49 -0.12 11.18
N ILE A 92 -0.32 0.68 10.49
CA ILE A 92 -1.52 1.31 11.04
C ILE A 92 -2.76 0.66 10.45
N ASP A 93 -3.71 0.30 11.31
CA ASP A 93 -4.91 -0.42 10.91
C ASP A 93 -5.89 0.40 10.07
N HIS A 94 -5.90 1.71 10.23
CA HIS A 94 -6.74 2.65 9.48
C HIS A 94 -5.92 3.47 8.49
N GLU A 95 -6.60 4.09 7.55
CA GLU A 95 -5.97 5.06 6.66
C GLU A 95 -5.52 6.30 7.43
N VAL A 96 -4.30 6.76 7.16
CA VAL A 96 -3.74 7.96 7.79
C VAL A 96 -3.34 9.00 6.75
N SER A 97 -3.48 10.26 7.13
CA SER A 97 -2.99 11.36 6.31
C SER A 97 -1.45 11.33 6.22
N PRO A 98 -0.88 11.89 5.17
CA PRO A 98 0.57 12.00 5.03
C PRO A 98 1.24 12.78 6.18
N SER A 99 0.54 13.76 6.77
CA SER A 99 1.01 14.51 7.94
C SER A 99 1.05 13.63 9.19
N GLN A 100 0.01 12.83 9.44
CA GLN A 100 -0.01 11.88 10.56
C GLN A 100 1.12 10.85 10.42
N ALA A 101 1.27 10.24 9.26
CA ALA A 101 2.34 9.26 9.02
C ALA A 101 3.75 9.85 9.32
N ARG A 102 4.02 11.08 8.87
CA ARG A 102 5.27 11.78 9.16
C ARG A 102 5.47 12.09 10.64
N ASN A 103 4.42 12.51 11.32
CA ASN A 103 4.51 12.81 12.74
C ASN A 103 4.80 11.55 13.56
N ILE A 104 4.16 10.44 13.22
CA ILE A 104 4.46 9.12 13.80
C ILE A 104 5.91 8.73 13.50
N GLN A 105 6.36 8.84 12.25
CA GLN A 105 7.73 8.52 11.86
C GLN A 105 8.76 9.34 12.63
N LYS A 106 8.53 10.65 12.78
CA LYS A 106 9.41 11.53 13.57
C LYS A 106 9.45 11.17 15.06
N ALA A 107 8.29 10.85 15.64
CA ALA A 107 8.20 10.52 17.07
C ALA A 107 8.86 9.18 17.37
N THR A 108 8.67 8.18 16.53
CA THR A 108 9.13 6.81 16.74
C THR A 108 10.56 6.57 16.24
N GLY A 109 11.03 7.34 15.25
CA GLY A 109 12.26 7.06 14.52
C GLY A 109 12.13 5.85 13.58
N ALA A 110 10.91 5.38 13.30
CA ALA A 110 10.67 4.25 12.41
C ALA A 110 11.19 4.54 11.00
N GLU A 111 11.68 3.50 10.32
CA GLU A 111 12.16 3.63 8.94
C GLU A 111 11.00 3.94 7.97
N ILE A 112 9.85 3.31 8.20
CA ILE A 112 8.65 3.52 7.39
C ILE A 112 7.38 3.41 8.23
N VAL A 113 6.37 4.20 7.85
CA VAL A 113 5.01 4.13 8.38
C VAL A 113 4.07 3.80 7.23
N LEU A 114 3.35 2.71 7.34
CA LEU A 114 2.41 2.22 6.33
C LEU A 114 1.04 2.06 6.97
N ASP A 115 0.02 2.54 6.31
CA ASP A 115 -1.35 2.19 6.65
C ASP A 115 -1.77 0.87 5.96
N ARG A 116 -2.93 0.34 6.32
CA ARG A 116 -3.45 -0.92 5.74
C ARG A 116 -3.48 -0.89 4.21
N THR A 117 -3.88 0.23 3.62
CA THR A 117 -3.94 0.40 2.16
C THR A 117 -2.54 0.29 1.54
N ALA A 118 -1.54 0.94 2.13
CA ALA A 118 -0.16 0.84 1.66
C ALA A 118 0.40 -0.58 1.75
N VAL A 119 0.11 -1.30 2.85
CA VAL A 119 0.52 -2.70 3.03
C VAL A 119 -0.10 -3.59 1.94
N ILE A 120 -1.39 -3.44 1.66
CA ILE A 120 -2.08 -4.20 0.61
C ILE A 120 -1.52 -3.88 -0.78
N LEU A 121 -1.29 -2.60 -1.08
CA LEU A 121 -0.70 -2.18 -2.36
C LEU A 121 0.70 -2.76 -2.56
N GLU A 122 1.48 -2.86 -1.49
CA GLU A 122 2.81 -3.45 -1.55
C GLU A 122 2.74 -4.97 -1.80
N ILE A 123 1.79 -5.67 -1.19
CA ILE A 123 1.53 -7.09 -1.49
C ILE A 123 1.13 -7.26 -2.96
N PHE A 124 0.24 -6.41 -3.47
CA PHE A 124 -0.17 -6.45 -4.87
C PHE A 124 1.00 -6.20 -5.82
N HIS A 125 1.86 -5.25 -5.49
CA HIS A 125 3.05 -4.98 -6.29
C HIS A 125 3.97 -6.21 -6.41
N ARG A 126 4.18 -6.94 -5.31
CA ARG A 126 4.98 -8.17 -5.30
C ARG A 126 4.33 -9.33 -6.07
N HIS A 127 3.02 -9.42 -6.02
CA HIS A 127 2.28 -10.57 -6.55
C HIS A 127 1.77 -10.37 -7.99
N ALA A 128 1.78 -9.16 -8.52
CA ALA A 128 1.37 -8.86 -9.89
C ALA A 128 2.32 -9.52 -10.91
N LYS A 129 1.82 -10.51 -11.65
CA LYS A 129 2.61 -11.25 -12.67
C LYS A 129 2.25 -10.82 -14.09
N SER A 130 0.96 -10.66 -14.37
CA SER A 130 0.52 -10.23 -15.70
C SER A 130 0.84 -8.75 -15.95
N ARG A 131 1.01 -8.40 -17.24
CA ARG A 131 1.23 -6.99 -17.64
C ARG A 131 0.08 -6.10 -17.16
N GLN A 132 -1.16 -6.58 -17.29
CA GLN A 132 -2.33 -5.84 -16.86
C GLN A 132 -2.31 -5.56 -15.36
N ALA A 133 -2.06 -6.60 -14.52
CA ALA A 133 -1.98 -6.42 -13.07
C ALA A 133 -0.86 -5.46 -12.67
N LYS A 134 0.32 -5.54 -13.29
CA LYS A 134 1.43 -4.63 -13.02
C LYS A 134 1.06 -3.17 -13.30
N LEU A 135 0.45 -2.90 -14.45
CA LEU A 135 0.02 -1.53 -14.82
C LEU A 135 -1.07 -1.01 -13.87
N GLN A 136 -2.05 -1.85 -13.51
CA GLN A 136 -3.10 -1.46 -12.57
C GLN A 136 -2.55 -1.16 -11.18
N VAL A 137 -1.66 -2.01 -10.67
CA VAL A 137 -1.04 -1.81 -9.35
C VAL A 137 -0.15 -0.56 -9.35
N GLU A 138 0.66 -0.35 -10.41
CA GLU A 138 1.49 0.84 -10.56
C GLU A 138 0.63 2.11 -10.55
N MET A 139 -0.46 2.14 -11.31
CA MET A 139 -1.38 3.26 -11.37
C MET A 139 -1.96 3.59 -9.99
N VAL A 140 -2.50 2.59 -9.28
CA VAL A 140 -3.10 2.81 -7.95
C VAL A 140 -2.05 3.24 -6.93
N ARG A 141 -0.82 2.68 -6.98
CA ARG A 141 0.30 3.15 -6.13
C ARG A 141 0.62 4.61 -6.38
N LEU A 142 0.71 5.04 -7.64
CA LEU A 142 0.96 6.44 -7.97
C LEU A 142 -0.17 7.36 -7.49
N GLU A 143 -1.43 6.95 -7.65
CA GLU A 143 -2.59 7.69 -7.14
C GLU A 143 -2.57 7.82 -5.61
N TYR A 144 -2.21 6.75 -4.91
CA TYR A 144 -2.05 6.73 -3.45
C TYR A 144 -0.88 7.59 -2.97
N MET A 145 0.24 7.59 -3.69
CA MET A 145 1.44 8.37 -3.34
C MET A 145 1.31 9.86 -3.69
N ALA A 146 0.48 10.21 -4.67
CA ALA A 146 0.35 11.59 -5.18
C ALA A 146 0.05 12.65 -4.09
N PRO A 147 -0.90 12.44 -3.16
CA PRO A 147 -1.13 13.39 -2.05
C PRO A 147 0.03 13.41 -1.04
N ARG A 148 0.68 12.26 -0.83
CA ARG A 148 1.80 12.10 0.11
C ARG A 148 3.06 12.86 -0.31
N LEU A 149 3.37 12.92 -1.59
CA LEU A 149 4.45 13.74 -2.15
C LEU A 149 4.20 15.25 -1.96
N ARG A 150 2.96 15.69 -2.03
CA ARG A 150 2.59 17.10 -1.85
C ARG A 150 2.97 17.66 -0.49
N GLU A 151 2.80 16.88 0.56
CA GLU A 151 3.02 17.34 1.92
C GLU A 151 4.49 17.21 2.37
N THR A 152 5.25 16.30 1.78
CA THR A 152 6.65 16.06 2.17
C THR A 152 7.57 17.20 1.75
N GLN A 153 7.30 17.84 0.62
CA GLN A 153 8.17 18.86 0.03
C GLN A 153 7.77 20.29 0.41
N GLY A 154 6.52 20.52 0.80
CA GLY A 154 6.03 21.86 1.20
C GLY A 154 6.69 22.46 2.44
N LEU A 155 7.44 21.66 3.21
CA LEU A 155 8.22 22.12 4.36
C LEU A 155 9.66 22.51 4.00
N THR A 156 10.23 21.92 2.95
CA THR A 156 11.59 22.21 2.48
C THR A 156 11.64 23.55 1.74
N ASP A 157 10.56 23.92 1.03
CA ASP A 157 10.49 25.20 0.32
C ASP A 157 10.31 26.42 1.28
N ARG A 158 9.65 26.21 2.43
CA ARG A 158 9.53 27.30 3.44
C ARG A 158 10.86 27.64 4.11
N GLN A 159 11.84 26.73 4.12
CA GLN A 159 13.17 27.00 4.68
C GLN A 159 14.15 27.61 3.66
N ARG A 160 13.83 27.55 2.35
CA ARG A 160 14.66 28.14 1.28
C ARG A 160 14.17 29.51 0.77
N GLY A 161 13.08 30.05 1.32
CA GLY A 161 12.54 31.36 0.99
C GLY A 161 13.37 32.50 1.54
N GLY A 162 14.60 32.67 1.08
CA GLY A 162 15.33 33.95 1.18
C GLY A 162 14.71 34.97 0.23
N ILE A 163 14.49 36.18 0.72
CA ILE A 163 13.98 37.36 0.02
C ILE A 163 14.80 37.57 -1.26
N GLY A 164 14.23 37.33 -2.46
CA GLY A 164 14.85 37.77 -3.71
C GLY A 164 14.94 36.73 -4.85
N GLY A 165 13.85 36.05 -5.21
CA GLY A 165 13.85 35.15 -6.37
C GLY A 165 12.52 35.14 -7.11
N LYS A 166 12.12 36.29 -7.71
CA LYS A 166 11.12 36.29 -8.79
C LYS A 166 11.82 35.81 -10.07
N GLY A 167 11.85 34.51 -10.28
CA GLY A 167 12.24 33.89 -11.54
C GLY A 167 11.19 32.86 -11.89
N ALA A 168 10.55 33.00 -13.05
CA ALA A 168 9.48 32.18 -13.59
C ALA A 168 10.01 30.76 -13.98
N GLY A 169 10.39 29.96 -12.97
CA GLY A 169 10.60 28.52 -13.13
C GLY A 169 9.53 27.79 -12.36
N GLU A 170 8.85 26.80 -12.97
CA GLU A 170 8.01 25.86 -12.24
C GLU A 170 8.79 25.31 -11.04
N SER A 171 8.17 25.28 -9.86
CA SER A 171 8.83 24.65 -8.71
C SER A 171 9.09 23.16 -9.01
N GLN A 172 10.16 22.59 -8.48
CA GLN A 172 10.46 21.16 -8.65
C GLN A 172 9.25 20.30 -8.31
N ILE A 173 8.46 20.73 -7.34
CA ILE A 173 7.20 20.10 -6.91
C ILE A 173 6.16 20.08 -8.03
N GLU A 174 6.01 21.16 -8.78
CA GLU A 174 5.06 21.24 -9.90
C GLU A 174 5.50 20.35 -11.06
N LEU A 175 6.79 20.27 -11.33
CA LEU A 175 7.35 19.36 -12.32
C LEU A 175 7.10 17.90 -11.92
N ASP A 176 7.34 17.54 -10.67
CA ASP A 176 7.13 16.16 -10.19
C ASP A 176 5.64 15.80 -10.18
N ARG A 177 4.75 16.72 -9.83
CA ARG A 177 3.30 16.54 -9.95
C ARG A 177 2.84 16.35 -11.40
N ARG A 178 3.44 17.08 -12.33
CA ARG A 178 3.12 16.93 -13.74
C ARG A 178 3.55 15.57 -14.24
N LYS A 179 4.81 15.18 -14.00
CA LYS A 179 5.31 13.85 -14.35
C LYS A 179 4.43 12.72 -13.81
N LEU A 180 3.99 12.84 -12.55
CA LEU A 180 3.13 11.85 -11.92
C LEU A 180 1.77 11.77 -12.62
N ARG A 181 1.14 12.91 -12.93
CA ARG A 181 -0.14 12.95 -13.65
C ARG A 181 -0.01 12.39 -15.07
N ASP A 182 1.06 12.76 -15.77
CA ASP A 182 1.34 12.28 -17.12
C ASP A 182 1.52 10.75 -17.09
N ARG A 183 2.29 10.23 -16.12
CA ARG A 183 2.47 8.78 -15.96
C ARG A 183 1.16 8.04 -15.64
N ILE A 184 0.31 8.58 -14.78
CA ILE A 184 -1.02 8.00 -14.51
C ILE A 184 -1.88 7.99 -15.79
N ALA A 185 -1.83 9.05 -16.60
CA ALA A 185 -2.57 9.11 -17.85
C ALA A 185 -2.07 8.05 -18.85
N GLU A 186 -0.75 7.92 -19.02
CA GLU A 186 -0.13 6.88 -19.86
C GLU A 186 -0.57 5.47 -19.42
N LEU A 187 -0.51 5.18 -18.11
CA LEU A 187 -0.92 3.88 -17.57
C LEU A 187 -2.40 3.58 -17.83
N ARG A 188 -3.27 4.59 -17.73
CA ARG A 188 -4.71 4.44 -18.05
C ARG A 188 -4.91 4.08 -19.52
N ASP A 189 -4.21 4.76 -20.42
CA ASP A 189 -4.31 4.48 -21.86
C ASP A 189 -3.80 3.08 -22.19
N GLU A 190 -2.69 2.64 -21.58
CA GLU A 190 -2.19 1.28 -21.74
C GLU A 190 -3.18 0.22 -21.25
N ILE A 191 -3.81 0.44 -20.08
CA ILE A 191 -4.83 -0.46 -19.52
C ILE A 191 -6.02 -0.56 -20.47
N VAL A 192 -6.52 0.57 -20.98
CA VAL A 192 -7.62 0.60 -21.96
C VAL A 192 -7.27 -0.16 -23.24
N ALA A 193 -6.04 -0.01 -23.74
CA ALA A 193 -5.58 -0.74 -24.91
C ALA A 193 -5.56 -2.26 -24.67
N LEU A 194 -5.04 -2.70 -23.53
CA LEU A 194 -5.05 -4.11 -23.13
C LEU A 194 -6.47 -4.67 -22.98
N ASP A 195 -7.37 -3.91 -22.40
CA ASP A 195 -8.78 -4.34 -22.25
C ASP A 195 -9.47 -4.55 -23.61
N ARG A 196 -9.17 -3.69 -24.60
CA ARG A 196 -9.66 -3.88 -25.98
C ARG A 196 -9.12 -5.17 -26.61
N GLU A 197 -7.83 -5.46 -26.44
CA GLU A 197 -7.22 -6.71 -26.91
C GLU A 197 -7.87 -7.93 -26.23
N HIS A 198 -8.08 -7.87 -24.93
CA HIS A 198 -8.74 -8.93 -24.16
C HIS A 198 -10.18 -9.17 -24.63
N LYS A 199 -10.94 -8.12 -24.88
CA LYS A 199 -12.31 -8.22 -25.44
C LYS A 199 -12.29 -8.88 -26.82
N THR A 200 -11.37 -8.51 -27.69
CA THR A 200 -11.25 -9.09 -29.03
C THR A 200 -10.89 -10.59 -28.97
N ARG A 201 -9.97 -10.98 -28.10
CA ARG A 201 -9.62 -12.38 -27.88
C ARG A 201 -10.76 -13.18 -27.24
N SER A 202 -11.50 -12.57 -26.32
CA SER A 202 -12.63 -13.18 -25.61
C SER A 202 -13.85 -13.39 -26.51
N SER A 203 -14.05 -12.54 -27.54
CA SER A 203 -15.19 -12.66 -28.47
C SER A 203 -15.17 -13.96 -29.25
N ARG A 204 -13.99 -14.54 -29.50
CA ARG A 204 -13.84 -15.86 -30.16
C ARG A 204 -14.33 -17.03 -29.31
N ARG A 205 -14.58 -16.82 -28.01
CA ARG A 205 -15.06 -17.84 -27.06
C ARG A 205 -16.53 -17.63 -26.67
N GLN A 206 -17.29 -16.90 -27.47
CA GLN A 206 -18.72 -16.73 -27.28
C GLN A 206 -19.40 -18.08 -27.53
N GLY A 207 -20.23 -18.49 -26.59
CA GLY A 207 -20.93 -19.80 -26.64
C GLY A 207 -20.42 -20.85 -25.63
N LEU A 208 -19.29 -20.65 -24.99
CA LEU A 208 -18.86 -21.52 -23.89
C LEU A 208 -19.51 -21.10 -22.57
N ARG A 209 -19.98 -22.09 -21.81
CA ARG A 209 -20.44 -21.83 -20.43
C ARG A 209 -19.25 -21.42 -19.57
N ARG A 210 -19.43 -20.36 -18.78
CA ARG A 210 -18.39 -19.81 -17.91
C ARG A 210 -18.83 -19.92 -16.47
N VAL A 211 -17.93 -20.40 -15.61
CA VAL A 211 -18.13 -20.46 -14.17
C VAL A 211 -17.04 -19.60 -13.54
N ALA A 212 -17.41 -18.67 -12.66
CA ALA A 212 -16.49 -17.85 -11.92
C ALA A 212 -16.46 -18.28 -10.44
N LEU A 213 -15.25 -18.49 -9.89
CA LEU A 213 -15.04 -18.69 -8.46
C LEU A 213 -14.76 -17.34 -7.82
N CYS A 214 -15.71 -16.88 -7.00
CA CYS A 214 -15.60 -15.62 -6.26
C CYS A 214 -15.61 -15.90 -4.75
N GLY A 215 -14.95 -15.06 -3.98
CA GLY A 215 -14.92 -15.16 -2.51
C GLY A 215 -13.75 -14.38 -1.92
N TYR A 216 -13.72 -14.31 -0.59
CA TYR A 216 -12.74 -13.57 0.18
C TYR A 216 -11.31 -14.10 -0.03
N THR A 217 -10.30 -13.28 0.26
CA THR A 217 -8.90 -13.69 0.21
C THR A 217 -8.67 -14.87 1.17
N ASN A 218 -7.80 -15.79 0.76
CA ASN A 218 -7.50 -17.04 1.49
C ASN A 218 -8.71 -17.99 1.76
N ALA A 219 -9.84 -17.82 1.07
CA ALA A 219 -11.03 -18.70 1.18
C ALA A 219 -10.91 -20.03 0.39
N GLY A 220 -9.72 -20.39 -0.10
CA GLY A 220 -9.50 -21.66 -0.81
C GLY A 220 -9.88 -21.67 -2.29
N LYS A 221 -10.21 -20.50 -2.92
CA LYS A 221 -10.59 -20.44 -4.34
C LYS A 221 -9.57 -21.07 -5.29
N SER A 222 -8.30 -20.77 -5.12
CA SER A 222 -7.23 -21.29 -5.98
C SER A 222 -7.00 -22.78 -5.75
N THR A 223 -7.21 -23.28 -4.53
CA THR A 223 -7.17 -24.70 -4.21
C THR A 223 -8.29 -25.45 -4.91
N LEU A 224 -9.52 -24.92 -4.82
CA LEU A 224 -10.68 -25.51 -5.51
C LEU A 224 -10.51 -25.48 -7.03
N PHE A 225 -10.04 -24.34 -7.57
CA PHE A 225 -9.78 -24.22 -9.01
C PHE A 225 -8.76 -25.26 -9.50
N ARG A 226 -7.65 -25.43 -8.78
CA ARG A 226 -6.64 -26.45 -9.09
C ARG A 226 -7.21 -27.88 -9.04
N SER A 227 -8.03 -28.16 -8.02
CA SER A 227 -8.68 -29.48 -7.88
C SER A 227 -9.64 -29.78 -9.03
N LEU A 228 -10.40 -28.78 -9.49
CA LEU A 228 -11.39 -28.97 -10.56
C LEU A 228 -10.78 -29.03 -11.97
N THR A 229 -9.68 -28.30 -12.20
CA THR A 229 -9.14 -28.12 -13.56
C THR A 229 -7.80 -28.82 -13.80
N GLY A 230 -7.13 -29.28 -12.75
CA GLY A 230 -5.75 -29.78 -12.84
C GLY A 230 -4.72 -28.68 -13.21
N ALA A 231 -5.13 -27.39 -13.22
CA ALA A 231 -4.23 -26.31 -13.61
C ALA A 231 -3.14 -26.09 -12.56
N ASP A 232 -1.93 -25.80 -13.02
CA ASP A 232 -0.83 -25.40 -12.14
C ASP A 232 -1.03 -23.94 -11.70
N VAL A 233 -1.69 -23.76 -10.56
CA VAL A 233 -1.97 -22.47 -9.94
C VAL A 233 -1.23 -22.40 -8.60
N TYR A 234 -0.56 -21.29 -8.36
CA TYR A 234 0.09 -21.05 -7.08
C TYR A 234 -0.96 -21.03 -5.96
N VAL A 235 -0.77 -21.90 -4.97
CA VAL A 235 -1.61 -21.98 -3.77
C VAL A 235 -0.72 -21.88 -2.55
N ALA A 236 -0.99 -20.90 -1.70
CA ALA A 236 -0.30 -20.72 -0.42
C ALA A 236 -1.30 -20.22 0.63
N ASP A 237 -1.04 -20.57 1.88
CA ASP A 237 -1.79 -20.04 3.04
C ASP A 237 -1.30 -18.63 3.38
N LYS A 238 -1.59 -17.69 2.47
CA LYS A 238 -1.22 -16.28 2.58
C LYS A 238 -2.31 -15.40 1.99
N LEU A 239 -2.51 -14.24 2.58
CA LEU A 239 -3.43 -13.24 2.04
C LEU A 239 -2.92 -12.75 0.67
N PHE A 240 -3.84 -12.62 -0.29
CA PHE A 240 -3.54 -12.17 -1.66
C PHE A 240 -2.46 -13.00 -2.38
N ALA A 241 -2.36 -14.30 -2.09
CA ALA A 241 -1.44 -15.21 -2.77
C ALA A 241 -1.65 -15.25 -4.30
N THR A 242 -2.89 -15.04 -4.75
CA THR A 242 -3.27 -14.95 -6.17
C THR A 242 -3.94 -13.60 -6.42
N LEU A 243 -3.34 -12.77 -7.27
CA LEU A 243 -3.89 -11.47 -7.68
C LEU A 243 -4.50 -11.54 -9.08
N ASP A 244 -3.81 -12.21 -10.02
CA ASP A 244 -4.25 -12.33 -11.41
C ASP A 244 -5.40 -13.35 -11.55
N THR A 245 -6.34 -13.05 -12.45
CA THR A 245 -7.38 -14.00 -12.81
C THR A 245 -6.80 -15.13 -13.67
N THR A 246 -7.11 -16.37 -13.31
CA THR A 246 -6.71 -17.57 -14.07
C THR A 246 -7.91 -18.13 -14.79
N VAL A 247 -7.76 -18.47 -16.08
CA VAL A 247 -8.82 -19.03 -16.94
C VAL A 247 -8.36 -20.40 -17.46
N ARG A 248 -9.25 -21.39 -17.40
CA ARG A 248 -9.07 -22.74 -17.96
C ARG A 248 -10.36 -23.24 -18.62
#